data_d9f909c3d7d1052a845d1b5e429be561
#
_entry.id   d9f909c3d7d1052a845d1b5e429be561
#
_cell.length_a   1.000
_cell.length_b   1.000
_cell.length_c   1.000
_cell.angle_alpha   90.00
_cell.angle_beta   90.00
_cell.angle_gamma   90.00
#
_symmetry.space_group_name_H-M   'P 1'
#
loop_
_entity.id
_entity.type
_entity.pdbx_description
1 polymer ?
#
loop_
_entity_poly.entity_id
_entity_poly.type
_entity_poly.pdbx_seq_one_letter_code
_entity_poly.pdbx_strand_id
1 'polypeptide(L)'
;MIVANPIYDIVFKYLMEDNRIARTILSALLKKNVVEVEVRPHEYANDQRDTLSVYRIDFGATVEEEDGSRRLILVELQKTWLETETLRFRQYLGVHYSNPKNMKGDYALPTVAVYLLGHKVGDIEEPVVYFHNQPMDYNGNVVTKGLPNPFVESLTHDSIIVQIPRLHGQINNRLDMVLSIFDQTRKDKMDEHILRLDEQVYSDDRDMERIIHRLTMAAADADMRHRMNVEDEYFSIIEKRDTEILLKDQQLAEKNAQLAEKDAQLTEKDAQLTEKDAQLTEKNAQLTEKNAQLTEKNAQLTEKDAQLTEKNAQLTEKDAQLTEKDDMLRTSIKMLVKAGMSAEAIANSLGKDVDEVRQLML
;
A
#
# COMPACT_ATOMS: atom_id res chain seq x y z
N MET A 1 17.02 20.21 28.36
CA MET A 1 17.68 20.74 27.15
C MET A 1 16.70 20.77 25.98
N ILE A 2 17.00 21.57 24.95
CA ILE A 2 16.21 21.68 23.72
C ILE A 2 17.02 21.00 22.60
N VAL A 3 16.38 20.09 21.85
CA VAL A 3 16.99 19.36 20.72
C VAL A 3 16.09 19.43 19.50
N ALA A 4 16.66 19.34 18.31
CA ALA A 4 15.88 19.21 17.09
C ALA A 4 15.13 17.88 17.08
N ASN A 5 13.92 17.89 16.56
CA ASN A 5 13.07 16.72 16.48
C ASN A 5 13.55 15.78 15.37
N PRO A 6 14.07 14.58 15.67
CA PRO A 6 14.62 13.67 14.66
C PRO A 6 13.55 12.96 13.82
N ILE A 7 12.29 13.31 14.00
CA ILE A 7 11.25 12.84 13.06
C ILE A 7 11.35 13.55 11.71
N TYR A 8 11.95 14.73 11.63
CA TYR A 8 12.23 15.42 10.37
C TYR A 8 13.36 14.73 9.62
N ASP A 9 13.20 14.54 8.32
CA ASP A 9 14.14 13.82 7.49
C ASP A 9 15.52 14.48 7.47
N ILE A 10 15.53 15.80 7.41
CA ILE A 10 16.78 16.56 7.42
C ILE A 10 17.55 16.38 8.73
N VAL A 11 16.85 16.36 9.87
CA VAL A 11 17.45 16.16 11.20
C VAL A 11 17.92 14.70 11.34
N PHE A 12 17.08 13.76 10.92
CA PHE A 12 17.40 12.36 10.94
C PHE A 12 18.63 12.02 10.08
N LYS A 13 18.69 12.56 8.86
CA LYS A 13 19.85 12.45 7.99
C LYS A 13 21.11 13.00 8.65
N TYR A 14 21.04 14.23 9.12
CA TYR A 14 22.15 14.85 9.81
C TYR A 14 22.62 14.00 10.99
N LEU A 15 21.71 13.39 11.74
CA LEU A 15 22.04 12.48 12.83
C LEU A 15 22.75 11.21 12.32
N MET A 16 22.25 10.59 11.27
CA MET A 16 22.74 9.31 10.73
C MET A 16 24.01 9.45 9.88
N GLU A 17 24.40 10.64 9.46
CA GLU A 17 25.68 10.93 8.80
C GLU A 17 26.89 10.71 9.73
N ASP A 18 26.69 10.76 11.05
CA ASP A 18 27.74 10.38 12.01
C ASP A 18 27.76 8.86 12.18
N ASN A 19 28.78 8.20 11.65
CA ASN A 19 28.92 6.73 11.70
C ASN A 19 28.88 6.15 13.11
N ARG A 20 29.31 6.89 14.15
CA ARG A 20 29.20 6.41 15.54
C ARG A 20 27.77 6.43 16.02
N ILE A 21 27.04 7.48 15.70
CA ILE A 21 25.62 7.60 16.04
C ILE A 21 24.81 6.54 15.28
N ALA A 22 25.04 6.42 13.97
CA ALA A 22 24.37 5.38 13.16
C ALA A 22 24.63 3.98 13.73
N ARG A 23 25.87 3.68 14.11
CA ARG A 23 26.25 2.42 14.76
C ARG A 23 25.51 2.21 16.08
N THR A 24 25.43 3.23 16.93
CA THR A 24 24.71 3.17 18.21
C THR A 24 23.23 2.86 18.01
N ILE A 25 22.57 3.58 17.10
CA ILE A 25 21.14 3.42 16.79
C ILE A 25 20.89 2.03 16.20
N LEU A 26 21.68 1.62 15.20
CA LEU A 26 21.54 0.32 14.56
C LEU A 26 21.84 -0.83 15.53
N SER A 27 22.85 -0.68 16.40
CA SER A 27 23.13 -1.72 17.43
C SER A 27 21.96 -1.91 18.38
N ALA A 28 21.32 -0.82 18.80
CA ALA A 28 20.16 -0.90 19.67
C ALA A 28 18.95 -1.54 18.98
N LEU A 29 18.67 -1.14 17.73
CA LEU A 29 17.55 -1.67 16.93
C LEU A 29 17.74 -3.15 16.59
N LEU A 30 18.93 -3.52 16.12
CA LEU A 30 19.24 -4.90 15.74
C LEU A 30 19.46 -5.82 16.95
N LYS A 31 19.64 -5.26 18.15
CA LYS A 31 20.08 -5.98 19.37
C LYS A 31 21.37 -6.78 19.14
N LYS A 32 22.26 -6.27 18.28
CA LYS A 32 23.54 -6.85 17.91
C LYS A 32 24.64 -5.82 18.02
N ASN A 33 25.89 -6.27 18.23
CA ASN A 33 27.04 -5.39 18.20
C ASN A 33 27.37 -5.02 16.75
N VAL A 34 26.98 -3.82 16.32
CA VAL A 34 27.37 -3.27 15.00
C VAL A 34 28.76 -2.65 15.15
N VAL A 35 29.75 -3.25 14.51
CA VAL A 35 31.15 -2.81 14.59
C VAL A 35 31.52 -1.78 13.54
N GLU A 36 30.86 -1.83 12.39
CA GLU A 36 31.08 -0.92 11.27
C GLU A 36 29.79 -0.61 10.54
N VAL A 37 29.66 0.62 10.06
CA VAL A 37 28.49 1.09 9.29
C VAL A 37 28.99 1.82 8.05
N GLU A 38 28.47 1.45 6.90
CA GLU A 38 28.67 2.11 5.63
C GLU A 38 27.32 2.63 5.11
N VAL A 39 27.21 3.93 4.90
CA VAL A 39 26.05 4.52 4.23
C VAL A 39 26.13 4.16 2.75
N ARG A 40 25.12 3.49 2.22
CA ARG A 40 25.05 3.14 0.81
C ARG A 40 24.28 4.21 0.05
N PRO A 41 24.93 4.90 -0.92
CA PRO A 41 24.24 5.89 -1.72
C PRO A 41 23.18 5.24 -2.59
N HIS A 42 21.98 5.81 -2.58
CA HIS A 42 20.93 5.44 -3.52
C HIS A 42 21.27 5.95 -4.92
N GLU A 43 21.53 5.04 -5.83
CA GLU A 43 21.54 5.33 -7.25
C GLU A 43 20.12 5.13 -7.82
N TYR A 44 19.18 5.98 -7.42
CA TYR A 44 17.93 6.16 -8.16
C TYR A 44 17.82 7.64 -8.54
N ALA A 45 18.59 7.98 -9.55
CA ALA A 45 18.22 9.07 -10.43
C ALA A 45 17.03 8.61 -11.28
N ASN A 46 15.82 8.64 -10.73
CA ASN A 46 14.68 8.91 -11.57
C ASN A 46 14.68 10.41 -11.76
N ASP A 47 15.30 10.81 -12.87
CA ASP A 47 15.39 12.18 -13.33
C ASP A 47 14.05 12.91 -13.14
N GLN A 48 14.09 14.02 -12.44
CA GLN A 48 13.14 15.12 -12.43
C GLN A 48 11.99 15.15 -11.39
N ARG A 49 11.81 14.18 -10.48
CA ARG A 49 10.74 14.29 -9.45
C ARG A 49 11.21 14.17 -7.99
N ASP A 50 12.47 13.83 -7.73
CA ASP A 50 12.86 13.25 -6.42
C ASP A 50 13.84 14.09 -5.60
N THR A 51 13.73 15.40 -5.62
CA THR A 51 14.59 16.22 -4.72
C THR A 51 14.07 16.30 -3.29
N LEU A 52 12.89 15.78 -2.97
CA LEU A 52 12.27 15.88 -1.64
C LEU A 52 11.39 14.66 -1.25
N SER A 53 11.48 13.52 -1.92
CA SER A 53 10.65 12.37 -1.59
C SER A 53 11.26 11.52 -0.47
N VAL A 54 10.41 11.13 0.46
CA VAL A 54 10.54 10.11 1.51
C VAL A 54 11.96 9.64 1.79
N TYR A 55 12.43 9.97 2.97
CA TYR A 55 13.79 9.67 3.36
C TYR A 55 13.99 8.19 3.60
N ARG A 56 14.83 7.60 2.80
CA ARG A 56 15.31 6.23 2.91
C ARG A 56 16.82 6.26 3.06
N ILE A 57 17.35 5.54 4.03
CA ILE A 57 18.77 5.32 4.19
C ILE A 57 19.05 3.83 4.18
N ASP A 58 19.90 3.40 3.26
CA ASP A 58 20.42 2.04 3.25
C ASP A 58 21.80 2.04 3.89
N PHE A 59 21.98 1.11 4.79
CA PHE A 59 23.27 0.88 5.46
C PHE A 59 23.78 -0.51 5.15
N GLY A 60 25.06 -0.62 4.87
CA GLY A 60 25.81 -1.84 5.10
C GLY A 60 26.25 -1.85 6.57
N ALA A 61 25.70 -2.73 7.39
CA ALA A 61 26.09 -2.88 8.78
C ALA A 61 26.86 -4.18 8.97
N THR A 62 28.10 -4.08 9.43
CA THR A 62 28.89 -5.24 9.86
C THR A 62 28.56 -5.54 11.29
N VAL A 63 27.87 -6.64 11.55
CA VAL A 63 27.51 -7.12 12.88
C VAL A 63 28.50 -8.19 13.35
N GLU A 64 28.80 -8.20 14.64
CA GLU A 64 29.56 -9.23 15.29
C GLU A 64 28.58 -10.23 15.91
N GLU A 65 28.67 -11.49 15.50
CA GLU A 65 27.85 -12.58 15.98
C GLU A 65 28.41 -13.15 17.30
N GLU A 66 27.65 -13.97 18.00
CA GLU A 66 28.02 -14.55 19.31
C GLU A 66 29.30 -15.41 19.27
N ASP A 67 29.58 -16.00 18.12
CA ASP A 67 30.82 -16.79 17.88
C ASP A 67 32.05 -15.93 17.53
N GLY A 68 31.91 -14.60 17.55
CA GLY A 68 32.94 -13.62 17.18
C GLY A 68 33.13 -13.46 15.68
N SER A 69 32.37 -14.17 14.85
CA SER A 69 32.40 -13.97 13.41
C SER A 69 31.75 -12.61 13.03
N ARG A 70 32.12 -12.09 11.86
CA ARG A 70 31.57 -10.83 11.36
C ARG A 70 30.75 -11.07 10.11
N ARG A 71 29.56 -10.52 10.09
CA ARG A 71 28.62 -10.64 8.97
C ARG A 71 28.13 -9.27 8.52
N LEU A 72 28.21 -9.02 7.21
CA LEU A 72 27.62 -7.84 6.60
C LEU A 72 26.14 -8.12 6.38
N ILE A 73 25.30 -7.23 6.88
CA ILE A 73 23.85 -7.20 6.63
C ILE A 73 23.47 -5.86 6.01
N LEU A 74 22.41 -5.85 5.24
CA LEU A 74 21.81 -4.63 4.74
C LEU A 74 20.70 -4.20 5.67
N VAL A 75 20.70 -2.95 6.06
CA VAL A 75 19.64 -2.35 6.88
C VAL A 75 19.02 -1.26 6.05
N GLU A 76 17.75 -1.47 5.70
CA GLU A 76 16.92 -0.49 5.05
C GLU A 76 16.10 0.23 6.11
N LEU A 77 16.38 1.51 6.30
CA LEU A 77 15.69 2.34 7.28
C LEU A 77 14.69 3.24 6.57
N GLN A 78 13.42 3.03 6.87
CA GLN A 78 12.31 3.76 6.27
C GLN A 78 11.51 4.46 7.36
N LYS A 79 11.09 5.68 7.08
CA LYS A 79 10.27 6.48 7.98
C LYS A 79 9.03 6.97 7.23
N THR A 80 7.87 6.85 7.84
CA THR A 80 6.61 7.37 7.29
C THR A 80 5.65 7.83 8.38
N TRP A 81 4.79 8.78 8.02
CA TRP A 81 3.71 9.29 8.85
C TRP A 81 2.34 8.73 8.47
N LEU A 82 2.19 8.18 7.26
CA LEU A 82 0.91 7.76 6.69
C LEU A 82 0.75 6.25 6.69
N GLU A 83 -0.43 5.78 7.07
CA GLU A 83 -0.81 4.36 7.04
C GLU A 83 -0.88 3.78 5.61
N THR A 84 -1.03 4.65 4.60
CA THR A 84 -1.21 4.25 3.20
C THR A 84 0.10 3.90 2.48
N GLU A 85 1.25 4.06 3.14
CA GLU A 85 2.57 3.90 2.50
C GLU A 85 3.11 2.47 2.39
N THR A 86 2.34 1.46 2.82
CA THR A 86 2.77 0.06 2.74
C THR A 86 3.15 -0.40 1.33
N LEU A 87 2.49 0.13 0.28
CA LEU A 87 2.85 -0.18 -1.10
C LEU A 87 4.21 0.40 -1.49
N ARG A 88 4.52 1.60 -1.00
CA ARG A 88 5.81 2.25 -1.21
C ARG A 88 6.94 1.45 -0.55
N PHE A 89 6.75 0.99 0.68
CA PHE A 89 7.70 0.11 1.34
C PHE A 89 7.96 -1.17 0.55
N ARG A 90 6.92 -1.79 0.00
CA ARG A 90 7.06 -2.98 -0.85
C ARG A 90 7.80 -2.70 -2.17
N GLN A 91 7.57 -1.55 -2.79
CA GLN A 91 8.30 -1.13 -3.99
C GLN A 91 9.79 -0.94 -3.67
N TYR A 92 10.11 -0.28 -2.57
CA TYR A 92 11.50 -0.06 -2.15
C TYR A 92 12.22 -1.37 -1.85
N LEU A 93 11.59 -2.29 -1.12
CA LEU A 93 12.14 -3.62 -0.92
C LEU A 93 12.33 -4.37 -2.23
N GLY A 94 11.37 -4.30 -3.16
CA GLY A 94 11.50 -4.92 -4.49
C GLY A 94 12.70 -4.41 -5.27
N VAL A 95 12.92 -3.11 -5.23
CA VAL A 95 14.08 -2.46 -5.82
C VAL A 95 15.38 -2.89 -5.10
N HIS A 96 15.34 -2.95 -3.77
CA HIS A 96 16.49 -3.38 -2.96
C HIS A 96 16.90 -4.83 -3.31
N TYR A 97 15.94 -5.74 -3.41
CA TYR A 97 16.16 -7.13 -3.80
C TYR A 97 16.73 -7.29 -5.23
N SER A 98 16.31 -6.43 -6.15
CA SER A 98 16.76 -6.49 -7.54
C SER A 98 18.07 -5.78 -7.81
N ASN A 99 18.67 -5.10 -6.82
CA ASN A 99 19.89 -4.34 -7.00
C ASN A 99 21.13 -5.28 -7.01
N PRO A 100 21.87 -5.36 -8.13
CA PRO A 100 23.07 -6.22 -8.21
C PRO A 100 24.17 -5.87 -7.20
N LYS A 101 24.20 -4.63 -6.68
CA LYS A 101 25.17 -4.20 -5.66
C LYS A 101 24.91 -4.83 -4.28
N ASN A 102 23.71 -5.38 -4.07
CA ASN A 102 23.32 -6.07 -2.86
C ASN A 102 23.61 -7.58 -2.90
N MET A 103 24.45 -8.01 -3.81
CA MET A 103 24.88 -9.40 -3.96
C MET A 103 26.27 -9.62 -3.36
N LYS A 104 26.49 -10.82 -2.83
CA LYS A 104 27.82 -11.34 -2.46
C LYS A 104 28.00 -12.70 -3.13
N GLY A 105 28.76 -12.73 -4.22
CA GLY A 105 28.79 -13.89 -5.10
C GLY A 105 27.43 -14.11 -5.77
N ASP A 106 26.91 -15.32 -5.68
CA ASP A 106 25.65 -15.73 -6.33
C ASP A 106 24.39 -15.42 -5.49
N TYR A 107 24.54 -14.92 -4.28
CA TYR A 107 23.43 -14.72 -3.34
C TYR A 107 23.31 -13.26 -2.89
N ALA A 108 22.06 -12.84 -2.64
CA ALA A 108 21.81 -11.54 -2.04
C ALA A 108 22.31 -11.49 -0.59
N LEU A 109 22.75 -10.31 -0.16
CA LEU A 109 23.10 -10.08 1.24
C LEU A 109 21.84 -10.19 2.13
N PRO A 110 21.98 -10.74 3.34
CA PRO A 110 20.89 -10.75 4.32
C PRO A 110 20.41 -9.33 4.59
N THR A 111 19.10 -9.15 4.62
CA THR A 111 18.46 -7.85 4.72
C THR A 111 17.62 -7.77 5.99
N VAL A 112 17.67 -6.64 6.66
CA VAL A 112 16.75 -6.27 7.74
C VAL A 112 16.06 -4.96 7.37
N ALA A 113 14.75 -4.96 7.31
CA ALA A 113 13.95 -3.76 7.07
C ALA A 113 13.54 -3.13 8.40
N VAL A 114 13.87 -1.86 8.62
CA VAL A 114 13.48 -1.11 9.81
C VAL A 114 12.49 -0.03 9.43
N TYR A 115 11.31 -0.09 10.03
CA TYR A 115 10.22 0.85 9.78
C TYR A 115 10.02 1.75 11.00
N LEU A 116 10.28 3.04 10.85
CA LEU A 116 9.94 4.07 11.86
C LEU A 116 8.60 4.69 11.48
N LEU A 117 7.54 4.24 12.15
CA LEU A 117 6.17 4.63 11.80
C LEU A 117 5.68 5.79 12.66
N GLY A 118 5.24 6.86 12.03
CA GLY A 118 4.59 8.01 12.68
C GLY A 118 3.15 7.75 13.11
N HIS A 119 2.62 6.55 12.87
CA HIS A 119 1.27 6.13 13.20
C HIS A 119 1.26 4.80 13.98
N LYS A 120 0.12 4.44 14.54
CA LYS A 120 -0.10 3.17 15.23
C LYS A 120 -0.51 2.09 14.23
N VAL A 121 -0.07 0.87 14.47
CA VAL A 121 -0.42 -0.30 13.63
C VAL A 121 -1.54 -1.07 14.30
N GLY A 122 -2.77 -0.78 13.91
CA GLY A 122 -3.95 -1.43 14.48
C GLY A 122 -3.95 -1.47 16.00
N ASP A 123 -4.27 -2.63 16.57
CA ASP A 123 -4.34 -2.85 18.02
C ASP A 123 -3.01 -3.34 18.63
N ILE A 124 -1.90 -3.33 17.87
CA ILE A 124 -0.58 -3.71 18.40
C ILE A 124 -0.14 -2.66 19.42
N GLU A 125 0.02 -3.05 20.68
CA GLU A 125 0.36 -2.14 21.77
C GLU A 125 1.87 -1.95 21.96
N GLU A 126 2.68 -2.89 21.51
CA GLU A 126 4.13 -2.88 21.62
C GLU A 126 4.75 -1.74 20.82
N PRO A 127 5.60 -0.88 21.41
CA PRO A 127 6.26 0.20 20.70
C PRO A 127 7.25 -0.30 19.63
N VAL A 128 7.82 -1.50 19.83
CA VAL A 128 8.76 -2.12 18.90
C VAL A 128 8.39 -3.58 18.68
N VAL A 129 8.19 -3.96 17.43
CA VAL A 129 7.86 -5.35 17.04
C VAL A 129 8.93 -5.89 16.10
N TYR A 130 9.40 -7.09 16.42
CA TYR A 130 10.38 -7.82 15.62
C TYR A 130 9.69 -8.94 14.86
N PHE A 131 9.88 -8.99 13.55
CA PHE A 131 9.46 -10.10 12.70
C PHE A 131 10.69 -10.84 12.22
N HIS A 132 10.81 -12.08 12.63
CA HIS A 132 11.90 -12.97 12.22
C HIS A 132 11.34 -14.09 11.34
N ASN A 133 12.01 -14.34 10.23
CA ASN A 133 11.74 -15.49 9.41
C ASN A 133 12.31 -16.74 10.10
N GLN A 134 11.43 -17.67 10.44
CA GLN A 134 11.81 -18.90 11.09
C GLN A 134 11.50 -20.08 10.14
N PRO A 135 12.52 -20.69 9.52
CA PRO A 135 12.34 -21.85 8.68
C PRO A 135 11.74 -23.02 9.46
N MET A 136 10.74 -23.67 8.90
CA MET A 136 10.06 -24.81 9.51
C MET A 136 10.05 -25.99 8.55
N ASP A 137 10.08 -27.22 9.07
CA ASP A 137 9.82 -28.41 8.31
C ASP A 137 8.31 -28.55 7.99
N TYR A 138 7.95 -29.57 7.19
CA TYR A 138 6.54 -29.81 6.83
C TYR A 138 5.63 -30.19 8.00
N ASN A 139 6.19 -30.52 9.16
CA ASN A 139 5.43 -30.78 10.41
C ASN A 139 5.31 -29.54 11.31
N GLY A 140 5.92 -28.43 10.92
CA GLY A 140 5.93 -27.20 11.71
C GLY A 140 7.04 -27.14 12.75
N ASN A 141 8.04 -28.00 12.71
CA ASN A 141 9.20 -27.92 13.61
C ASN A 141 10.24 -26.96 13.06
N VAL A 142 10.87 -26.21 13.93
CA VAL A 142 11.93 -25.26 13.56
C VAL A 142 13.16 -26.00 13.02
N VAL A 143 13.60 -25.60 11.84
CA VAL A 143 14.83 -26.11 11.22
C VAL A 143 16.00 -25.22 11.64
N THR A 144 17.00 -25.82 12.29
CA THR A 144 18.24 -25.11 12.71
C THR A 144 19.47 -25.64 12.00
N LYS A 145 19.47 -26.94 11.63
CA LYS A 145 20.61 -27.59 11.02
C LYS A 145 20.81 -27.09 9.56
N GLY A 146 22.00 -26.63 9.27
CA GLY A 146 22.36 -26.09 7.95
C GLY A 146 22.00 -24.61 7.76
N LEU A 147 21.55 -23.94 8.82
CA LEU A 147 21.28 -22.51 8.86
C LEU A 147 22.32 -21.77 9.73
N PRO A 148 22.67 -20.52 9.40
CA PRO A 148 22.20 -19.72 8.26
C PRO A 148 22.68 -20.29 6.91
N ASN A 149 21.84 -20.20 5.89
CA ASN A 149 22.17 -20.63 4.51
C ASN A 149 21.96 -19.45 3.55
N PRO A 150 22.96 -19.08 2.73
CA PRO A 150 22.91 -17.89 1.87
C PRO A 150 21.71 -17.88 0.90
N PHE A 151 21.32 -19.04 0.36
CA PHE A 151 20.15 -19.12 -0.52
C PHE A 151 18.86 -18.79 0.24
N VAL A 152 18.67 -19.40 1.43
CA VAL A 152 17.48 -19.15 2.27
C VAL A 152 17.41 -17.69 2.71
N GLU A 153 18.54 -17.13 3.17
CA GLU A 153 18.62 -15.73 3.60
C GLU A 153 18.38 -14.73 2.46
N SER A 154 18.70 -15.11 1.22
CA SER A 154 18.45 -14.27 0.06
C SER A 154 16.98 -14.18 -0.35
N LEU A 155 16.13 -15.10 0.11
CA LEU A 155 14.71 -15.15 -0.25
C LEU A 155 13.80 -14.31 0.65
N THR A 156 14.28 -13.97 1.83
CA THR A 156 13.48 -13.32 2.88
C THR A 156 14.26 -12.21 3.58
N HIS A 157 13.56 -11.42 4.38
CA HIS A 157 14.18 -10.42 5.25
C HIS A 157 13.49 -10.42 6.60
N ASP A 158 14.24 -10.06 7.63
CA ASP A 158 13.68 -9.71 8.93
C ASP A 158 13.18 -8.28 8.93
N SER A 159 12.19 -7.99 9.76
CA SER A 159 11.66 -6.64 9.88
C SER A 159 11.57 -6.19 11.34
N ILE A 160 11.83 -4.91 11.54
CA ILE A 160 11.67 -4.23 12.82
C ILE A 160 10.70 -3.08 12.62
N ILE A 161 9.59 -3.08 13.33
CA ILE A 161 8.60 -2.01 13.29
C ILE A 161 8.70 -1.22 14.58
N VAL A 162 8.93 0.08 14.48
CA VAL A 162 8.93 1.03 15.60
C VAL A 162 7.74 1.94 15.45
N GLN A 163 6.80 1.90 16.39
CA GLN A 163 5.63 2.75 16.47
C GLN A 163 5.97 4.01 17.29
N ILE A 164 6.38 5.09 16.63
CA ILE A 164 6.77 6.34 17.31
C ILE A 164 5.70 6.86 18.29
N PRO A 165 4.38 6.83 17.95
CA PRO A 165 3.35 7.28 18.89
C PRO A 165 3.20 6.44 20.17
N ARG A 166 3.89 5.30 20.24
CA ARG A 166 3.92 4.43 21.42
C ARG A 166 5.24 4.48 22.19
N LEU A 167 6.20 5.28 21.72
CA LEU A 167 7.48 5.53 22.39
C LEU A 167 7.31 6.51 23.53
N HIS A 168 6.63 6.10 24.56
CA HIS A 168 6.45 6.87 25.80
C HIS A 168 6.61 5.94 26.98
N GLY A 169 7.18 6.44 28.05
CA GLY A 169 7.30 5.66 29.28
C GLY A 169 8.70 5.65 29.88
N GLN A 170 8.97 4.65 30.68
CA GLN A 170 10.24 4.49 31.38
C GLN A 170 11.30 3.89 30.44
N ILE A 171 12.54 4.38 30.62
CA ILE A 171 13.71 3.83 29.94
C ILE A 171 14.21 2.63 30.76
N ASN A 172 13.98 1.43 30.27
CA ASN A 172 14.33 0.19 30.98
C ASN A 172 15.59 -0.49 30.40
N ASN A 173 15.95 -0.16 29.16
CA ASN A 173 17.05 -0.79 28.46
C ASN A 173 17.69 0.17 27.43
N ARG A 174 18.75 -0.30 26.78
CA ARG A 174 19.48 0.49 25.77
C ARG A 174 18.60 0.91 24.57
N LEU A 175 17.70 0.03 24.12
CA LEU A 175 16.81 0.35 23.01
C LEU A 175 15.84 1.46 23.40
N ASP A 176 15.22 1.37 24.59
CA ASP A 176 14.32 2.42 25.08
C ASP A 176 15.04 3.77 25.17
N MET A 177 16.29 3.77 25.65
CA MET A 177 17.10 4.97 25.76
C MET A 177 17.37 5.59 24.37
N VAL A 178 17.78 4.79 23.41
CA VAL A 178 18.05 5.26 22.04
C VAL A 178 16.76 5.77 21.37
N LEU A 179 15.65 5.04 21.53
CA LEU A 179 14.39 5.41 20.90
C LEU A 179 13.69 6.59 21.60
N SER A 180 14.05 6.91 22.85
CA SER A 180 13.44 8.03 23.58
C SER A 180 13.65 9.40 22.93
N ILE A 181 14.67 9.54 22.06
CA ILE A 181 14.87 10.77 21.25
C ILE A 181 13.75 10.99 20.22
N PHE A 182 12.97 9.96 19.88
CA PHE A 182 11.83 10.04 18.96
C PHE A 182 10.49 10.24 19.71
N ASP A 183 10.49 10.26 21.03
CA ASP A 183 9.27 10.39 21.85
C ASP A 183 8.57 11.73 21.61
N GLN A 184 7.49 11.71 20.86
CA GLN A 184 6.72 12.89 20.47
C GLN A 184 5.88 13.49 21.62
N THR A 185 5.75 12.82 22.76
CA THR A 185 5.14 13.40 23.96
C THR A 185 6.00 14.54 24.55
N ARG A 186 7.28 14.58 24.17
CA ARG A 186 8.26 15.61 24.55
C ARG A 186 8.35 16.78 23.60
N LYS A 187 7.49 16.79 22.56
CA LYS A 187 7.40 17.88 21.59
C LYS A 187 7.04 19.19 22.29
N ASP A 188 7.69 20.27 21.90
CA ASP A 188 7.37 21.59 22.41
C ASP A 188 6.00 22.03 21.88
N LYS A 189 5.21 22.69 22.75
CA LYS A 189 3.85 23.11 22.40
C LYS A 189 3.80 24.28 21.42
N MET A 190 4.88 25.04 21.33
CA MET A 190 4.96 26.27 20.51
C MET A 190 5.78 26.04 19.23
N ASP A 191 6.61 24.98 19.19
CA ASP A 191 7.49 24.70 18.07
C ASP A 191 7.63 23.16 17.90
N GLU A 192 6.96 22.60 16.92
CA GLU A 192 6.94 21.16 16.66
C GLU A 192 8.29 20.61 16.18
N HIS A 193 9.20 21.50 15.72
CA HIS A 193 10.53 21.14 15.26
C HIS A 193 11.50 20.76 16.39
N ILE A 194 11.09 20.99 17.65
CA ILE A 194 11.96 20.74 18.79
C ILE A 194 11.31 19.83 19.84
N LEU A 195 12.17 19.06 20.53
CA LEU A 195 11.82 18.26 21.70
C LEU A 195 12.49 18.82 22.94
N ARG A 196 11.81 18.68 24.10
CA ARG A 196 12.35 19.00 25.41
C ARG A 196 12.78 17.70 26.11
N LEU A 197 14.08 17.48 26.18
CA LEU A 197 14.66 16.30 26.82
C LEU A 197 15.24 16.65 28.19
N ASP A 198 15.23 15.68 29.14
CA ASP A 198 15.91 15.79 30.41
C ASP A 198 17.37 15.37 30.25
N GLU A 199 18.29 16.30 30.51
CA GLU A 199 19.73 16.09 30.36
C GLU A 199 20.27 14.99 31.27
N GLN A 200 19.73 14.88 32.49
CA GLN A 200 20.19 13.92 33.49
C GLN A 200 20.01 12.48 33.04
N VAL A 201 19.03 12.21 32.20
CA VAL A 201 18.74 10.85 31.69
C VAL A 201 19.85 10.32 30.78
N TYR A 202 20.61 11.21 30.12
CA TYR A 202 21.58 10.85 29.09
C TYR A 202 23.04 11.09 29.51
N SER A 203 23.28 11.73 30.66
CA SER A 203 24.60 12.19 31.10
C SER A 203 25.62 11.08 31.41
N ASP A 204 25.14 9.88 31.70
CA ASP A 204 26.01 8.74 32.04
C ASP A 204 26.39 7.89 30.81
N ASP A 205 25.92 8.26 29.63
CA ASP A 205 26.11 7.50 28.39
C ASP A 205 26.74 8.36 27.29
N ARG A 206 28.01 8.13 27.01
CA ARG A 206 28.79 8.90 26.02
C ARG A 206 28.23 8.88 24.61
N ASP A 207 27.60 7.77 24.22
CA ASP A 207 26.99 7.67 22.88
C ASP A 207 25.72 8.50 22.83
N MET A 208 24.93 8.47 23.91
CA MET A 208 23.72 9.31 24.02
C MET A 208 24.08 10.78 24.12
N GLU A 209 25.09 11.15 24.91
CA GLU A 209 25.60 12.54 24.96
C GLU A 209 25.96 13.05 23.56
N ARG A 210 26.60 12.20 22.74
CA ARG A 210 26.94 12.56 21.36
C ARG A 210 25.69 12.77 20.50
N ILE A 211 24.71 11.88 20.59
CA ILE A 211 23.42 12.01 19.90
C ILE A 211 22.74 13.31 20.30
N ILE A 212 22.63 13.56 21.58
CA ILE A 212 21.98 14.74 22.14
C ILE A 212 22.71 16.02 21.71
N HIS A 213 24.04 16.04 21.81
CA HIS A 213 24.84 17.17 21.36
C HIS A 213 24.58 17.51 19.88
N ARG A 214 24.57 16.47 19.02
CA ARG A 214 24.31 16.66 17.59
C ARG A 214 22.90 17.19 17.32
N LEU A 215 21.89 16.69 18.03
CA LEU A 215 20.52 17.19 17.94
C LEU A 215 20.38 18.63 18.49
N THR A 216 21.13 18.99 19.53
CA THR A 216 21.17 20.37 20.06
C THR A 216 21.77 21.34 19.03
N MET A 217 22.84 20.93 18.35
CA MET A 217 23.42 21.73 17.27
C MET A 217 22.44 21.91 16.11
N ALA A 218 21.71 20.84 15.73
CA ALA A 218 20.68 20.92 14.70
C ALA A 218 19.53 21.88 15.10
N ALA A 219 19.13 21.89 16.37
CA ALA A 219 18.09 22.82 16.87
C ALA A 219 18.52 24.29 16.81
N ALA A 220 19.80 24.58 16.96
CA ALA A 220 20.36 25.92 16.91
C ALA A 220 20.61 26.41 15.47
N ASP A 221 20.63 25.51 14.50
CA ASP A 221 20.93 25.82 13.11
C ASP A 221 19.70 26.39 12.38
N ALA A 222 19.83 27.61 11.88
CA ALA A 222 18.75 28.33 11.20
C ALA A 222 18.41 27.68 9.83
N ASP A 223 19.39 27.14 9.10
CA ASP A 223 19.15 26.46 7.83
C ASP A 223 18.40 25.15 8.07
N MET A 224 18.78 24.40 9.09
CA MET A 224 18.08 23.18 9.50
C MET A 224 16.59 23.47 9.83
N ARG A 225 16.33 24.53 10.59
CA ARG A 225 14.97 24.98 10.91
C ARG A 225 14.18 25.35 9.67
N HIS A 226 14.79 26.11 8.76
CA HIS A 226 14.14 26.48 7.50
C HIS A 226 13.78 25.22 6.68
N ARG A 227 14.66 24.25 6.63
CA ARG A 227 14.45 22.99 5.91
C ARG A 227 13.35 22.14 6.53
N MET A 228 13.23 22.10 7.85
CA MET A 228 12.11 21.44 8.53
C MET A 228 10.75 22.07 8.15
N ASN A 229 10.66 23.42 8.09
CA ASN A 229 9.45 24.09 7.59
C ASN A 229 9.12 23.72 6.14
N VAL A 230 10.12 23.66 5.27
CA VAL A 230 9.95 23.23 3.88
C VAL A 230 9.49 21.76 3.80
N GLU A 231 10.00 20.90 4.68
CA GLU A 231 9.52 19.53 4.80
C GLU A 231 8.03 19.49 5.15
N ASP A 232 7.57 20.24 6.14
CA ASP A 232 6.17 20.27 6.54
C ASP A 232 5.23 20.68 5.39
N GLU A 233 5.59 21.71 4.64
CA GLU A 233 4.81 22.14 3.48
C GLU A 233 4.82 21.12 2.34
N TYR A 234 6.00 20.67 2.00
CA TYR A 234 6.21 19.80 0.84
C TYR A 234 5.65 18.38 1.05
N PHE A 235 5.93 17.77 2.21
CA PHE A 235 5.43 16.44 2.51
C PHE A 235 3.91 16.39 2.62
N SER A 236 3.30 17.40 3.23
CA SER A 236 1.83 17.49 3.29
C SER A 236 1.19 17.48 1.90
N ILE A 237 1.82 18.13 0.92
CA ILE A 237 1.31 18.19 -0.45
C ILE A 237 1.58 16.86 -1.19
N ILE A 238 2.79 16.34 -1.10
CA ILE A 238 3.17 15.11 -1.80
C ILE A 238 2.44 13.90 -1.23
N GLU A 239 2.38 13.76 0.09
CA GLU A 239 1.69 12.66 0.74
C GLU A 239 0.21 12.60 0.35
N LYS A 240 -0.48 13.75 0.31
CA LYS A 240 -1.86 13.82 -0.19
C LYS A 240 -1.96 13.40 -1.66
N ARG A 241 -1.04 13.89 -2.49
CA ARG A 241 -1.04 13.60 -3.92
C ARG A 241 -0.72 12.15 -4.23
N ASP A 242 0.28 11.59 -3.56
CA ASP A 242 0.68 10.19 -3.74
C ASP A 242 -0.40 9.23 -3.22
N THR A 243 -1.05 9.59 -2.11
CA THR A 243 -2.23 8.87 -1.61
C THR A 243 -3.37 8.90 -2.63
N GLU A 244 -3.64 10.05 -3.26
CA GLU A 244 -4.64 10.14 -4.33
C GLU A 244 -4.27 9.29 -5.56
N ILE A 245 -3.01 9.30 -5.96
CA ILE A 245 -2.52 8.50 -7.08
C ILE A 245 -2.70 7.01 -6.77
N LEU A 246 -2.27 6.57 -5.59
CA LEU A 246 -2.40 5.18 -5.17
C LEU A 246 -3.85 4.69 -5.15
N LEU A 247 -4.75 5.51 -4.60
CA LEU A 247 -6.18 5.21 -4.59
C LEU A 247 -6.77 5.16 -6.01
N LYS A 248 -6.32 6.07 -6.89
CA LYS A 248 -6.73 6.06 -8.30
C LYS A 248 -6.22 4.85 -9.05
N ASP A 249 -4.98 4.43 -8.81
CA ASP A 249 -4.40 3.24 -9.43
C ASP A 249 -5.12 1.96 -8.98
N GLN A 250 -5.46 1.85 -7.69
CA GLN A 250 -6.29 0.75 -7.21
C GLN A 250 -7.67 0.74 -7.87
N GLN A 251 -8.34 1.90 -7.94
CA GLN A 251 -9.63 2.03 -8.62
C GLN A 251 -9.54 1.71 -10.12
N LEU A 252 -8.43 2.08 -10.76
CA LEU A 252 -8.17 1.79 -12.16
C LEU A 252 -7.97 0.29 -12.40
N ALA A 253 -7.21 -0.37 -11.56
CA ALA A 253 -7.01 -1.82 -11.61
C ALA A 253 -8.34 -2.57 -11.41
N GLU A 254 -9.15 -2.15 -10.45
CA GLU A 254 -10.46 -2.72 -10.17
C GLU A 254 -11.44 -2.51 -11.34
N LYS A 255 -11.46 -1.30 -11.93
CA LYS A 255 -12.27 -1.02 -13.11
C LYS A 255 -11.82 -1.80 -14.34
N ASN A 256 -10.51 -1.97 -14.53
CA ASN A 256 -9.98 -2.77 -15.63
C ASN A 256 -10.36 -4.24 -15.50
N ALA A 257 -10.33 -4.79 -14.28
CA ALA A 257 -10.81 -6.15 -14.02
C ALA A 257 -12.32 -6.30 -14.33
N GLN A 258 -13.13 -5.33 -13.91
CA GLN A 258 -14.57 -5.30 -14.21
C GLN A 258 -14.85 -5.13 -15.72
N LEU A 259 -14.04 -4.34 -16.43
CA LEU A 259 -14.14 -4.21 -17.88
C LEU A 259 -13.82 -5.53 -18.57
N ALA A 260 -12.73 -6.19 -18.19
CA ALA A 260 -12.37 -7.50 -18.75
C ALA A 260 -13.47 -8.56 -18.51
N GLU A 261 -14.09 -8.57 -17.33
CA GLU A 261 -15.22 -9.45 -17.05
C GLU A 261 -16.44 -9.14 -17.92
N LYS A 262 -16.75 -7.86 -18.12
CA LYS A 262 -17.85 -7.44 -18.99
C LYS A 262 -17.60 -7.75 -20.45
N ASP A 263 -16.35 -7.60 -20.92
CA ASP A 263 -15.97 -7.95 -22.30
C ASP A 263 -16.09 -9.46 -22.54
N ALA A 264 -15.71 -10.27 -21.55
CA ALA A 264 -15.93 -11.72 -21.61
C ALA A 264 -17.43 -12.06 -21.66
N GLN A 265 -18.26 -11.40 -20.85
CA GLN A 265 -19.72 -11.59 -20.87
C GLN A 265 -20.35 -11.12 -22.18
N LEU A 266 -19.85 -10.02 -22.77
CA LEU A 266 -20.27 -9.55 -24.10
C LEU A 266 -19.92 -10.58 -25.18
N THR A 267 -18.70 -11.07 -25.18
CA THR A 267 -18.26 -12.11 -26.12
C THR A 267 -19.12 -13.39 -26.04
N GLU A 268 -19.46 -13.81 -24.83
CA GLU A 268 -20.36 -14.95 -24.63
C GLU A 268 -21.79 -14.67 -25.16
N LYS A 269 -22.32 -13.47 -24.92
CA LYS A 269 -23.62 -13.06 -25.44
C LYS A 269 -23.63 -12.94 -26.96
N ASP A 270 -22.56 -12.44 -27.58
CA ASP A 270 -22.42 -12.37 -29.02
C ASP A 270 -22.38 -13.77 -29.64
N ALA A 271 -21.67 -14.72 -29.01
CA ALA A 271 -21.69 -16.11 -29.42
C ALA A 271 -23.11 -16.73 -29.31
N GLN A 272 -23.82 -16.45 -28.22
CA GLN A 272 -25.21 -16.90 -28.03
C GLN A 272 -26.17 -16.26 -29.06
N LEU A 273 -25.95 -14.98 -29.39
CA LEU A 273 -26.71 -14.29 -30.46
C LEU A 273 -26.46 -14.91 -31.81
N THR A 274 -25.19 -15.19 -32.14
CA THR A 274 -24.81 -15.83 -33.41
C THR A 274 -25.42 -17.23 -33.53
N GLU A 275 -25.44 -18.00 -32.44
CA GLU A 275 -26.11 -19.31 -32.43
C GLU A 275 -27.63 -19.20 -32.61
N LYS A 276 -28.25 -18.21 -31.98
CA LYS A 276 -29.71 -17.95 -32.17
C LYS A 276 -30.04 -17.47 -33.57
N ASP A 277 -29.15 -16.64 -34.18
CA ASP A 277 -29.33 -16.19 -35.56
C ASP A 277 -29.15 -17.37 -36.54
N ALA A 278 -28.23 -18.27 -36.30
CA ALA A 278 -28.11 -19.49 -37.08
C ALA A 278 -29.35 -20.40 -36.93
N GLN A 279 -29.87 -20.59 -35.71
CA GLN A 279 -31.11 -21.31 -35.44
C GLN A 279 -32.33 -20.63 -36.08
N LEU A 280 -32.35 -19.28 -36.09
CA LEU A 280 -33.40 -18.51 -36.76
C LEU A 280 -33.33 -18.68 -38.29
N THR A 281 -32.13 -18.69 -38.84
CA THR A 281 -31.89 -18.92 -40.28
C THR A 281 -32.33 -20.32 -40.71
N GLU A 282 -32.02 -21.35 -39.91
CA GLU A 282 -32.48 -22.71 -40.16
C GLU A 282 -34.01 -22.82 -40.04
N LYS A 283 -34.59 -22.18 -39.01
CA LYS A 283 -36.05 -22.15 -38.88
C LYS A 283 -36.74 -21.40 -40.03
N ASN A 284 -36.11 -20.32 -40.51
CA ASN A 284 -36.62 -19.56 -41.66
C ASN A 284 -36.55 -20.40 -42.95
N ALA A 285 -35.48 -21.19 -43.11
CA ALA A 285 -35.38 -22.14 -44.25
C ALA A 285 -36.46 -23.23 -44.16
N GLN A 286 -36.67 -23.81 -42.95
CA GLN A 286 -37.77 -24.77 -42.70
C GLN A 286 -39.15 -24.15 -42.89
N LEU A 287 -39.31 -22.86 -42.53
CA LEU A 287 -40.56 -22.11 -42.75
C LEU A 287 -40.80 -21.87 -44.26
N THR A 288 -39.74 -21.56 -45.02
CA THR A 288 -39.81 -21.39 -46.47
C THR A 288 -40.21 -22.68 -47.18
N GLU A 289 -39.63 -23.80 -46.74
CA GLU A 289 -40.00 -25.13 -47.23
C GLU A 289 -41.47 -25.48 -46.88
N LYS A 290 -41.88 -25.22 -45.65
CA LYS A 290 -43.26 -25.38 -45.25
C LYS A 290 -44.22 -24.46 -46.00
N ASN A 291 -43.81 -23.21 -46.33
CA ASN A 291 -44.61 -22.28 -47.10
C ASN A 291 -44.76 -22.77 -48.56
N ALA A 292 -43.74 -23.38 -49.12
CA ALA A 292 -43.84 -24.03 -50.41
C ALA A 292 -44.81 -25.22 -50.43
N GLN A 293 -44.86 -25.95 -49.30
CA GLN A 293 -45.88 -27.02 -49.05
C GLN A 293 -47.26 -26.48 -48.71
N LEU A 294 -47.31 -25.21 -48.28
CA LEU A 294 -48.54 -24.54 -47.78
C LEU A 294 -49.28 -23.76 -48.84
N THR A 295 -48.74 -23.62 -50.09
CA THR A 295 -49.53 -23.14 -51.23
C THR A 295 -50.79 -24.02 -51.45
N GLU A 296 -50.78 -25.20 -50.89
CA GLU A 296 -51.91 -26.12 -50.91
C GLU A 296 -52.89 -25.98 -49.70
N LYS A 297 -52.51 -25.17 -48.66
CA LYS A 297 -53.33 -25.01 -47.45
C LYS A 297 -53.56 -23.57 -47.03
N ASN A 298 -53.88 -22.65 -47.98
CA ASN A 298 -54.10 -21.21 -47.75
C ASN A 298 -55.10 -20.87 -46.62
N ALA A 299 -56.02 -21.76 -46.29
CA ALA A 299 -57.00 -21.52 -45.23
C ALA A 299 -56.43 -21.59 -43.78
N GLN A 300 -55.28 -22.30 -43.61
CA GLN A 300 -54.67 -22.44 -42.28
C GLN A 300 -53.68 -21.28 -41.98
N LEU A 301 -53.20 -20.59 -43.00
CA LEU A 301 -52.29 -19.45 -42.86
C LEU A 301 -52.97 -18.22 -42.18
N THR A 302 -54.19 -17.93 -42.57
CA THR A 302 -54.95 -16.79 -42.06
C THR A 302 -55.20 -16.88 -40.56
N GLU A 303 -55.42 -18.09 -40.04
CA GLU A 303 -55.63 -18.32 -38.61
C GLU A 303 -54.32 -18.19 -37.83
N LYS A 304 -53.19 -18.68 -38.43
CA LYS A 304 -51.87 -18.54 -37.79
C LYS A 304 -51.30 -17.13 -37.82
N ASP A 305 -51.60 -16.33 -38.86
CA ASP A 305 -51.23 -14.91 -38.92
C ASP A 305 -51.97 -14.10 -37.84
N ALA A 306 -53.23 -14.44 -37.60
CA ALA A 306 -53.97 -13.82 -36.48
C ALA A 306 -53.30 -14.13 -35.12
N GLN A 307 -52.83 -15.38 -34.90
CA GLN A 307 -52.11 -15.76 -33.67
C GLN A 307 -50.73 -15.10 -33.56
N LEU A 308 -49.99 -14.87 -34.66
CA LEU A 308 -48.73 -14.18 -34.68
C LEU A 308 -48.87 -12.67 -34.35
N THR A 309 -49.93 -12.06 -34.90
CA THR A 309 -50.24 -10.65 -34.62
C THR A 309 -50.61 -10.43 -33.14
N GLU A 310 -51.35 -11.35 -32.55
CA GLU A 310 -51.69 -11.31 -31.12
C GLU A 310 -50.45 -11.48 -30.21
N LYS A 311 -49.51 -12.38 -30.59
CA LYS A 311 -48.24 -12.55 -29.83
C LYS A 311 -47.31 -11.34 -29.91
N ASN A 312 -47.26 -10.68 -31.08
CA ASN A 312 -46.51 -9.46 -31.24
C ASN A 312 -47.07 -8.30 -30.44
N ALA A 313 -48.42 -8.22 -30.33
CA ALA A 313 -49.08 -7.23 -29.46
C ALA A 313 -48.71 -7.48 -27.99
N GLN A 314 -48.72 -8.74 -27.54
CA GLN A 314 -48.29 -9.10 -26.17
C GLN A 314 -46.82 -8.85 -25.89
N LEU A 315 -45.91 -9.01 -26.90
CA LEU A 315 -44.49 -8.69 -26.78
C LEU A 315 -44.25 -7.17 -26.66
N THR A 316 -44.96 -6.39 -27.51
CA THR A 316 -44.90 -4.92 -27.47
C THR A 316 -45.41 -4.36 -26.11
N GLU A 317 -46.41 -4.99 -25.52
CA GLU A 317 -46.92 -4.63 -24.20
C GLU A 317 -45.89 -4.92 -23.09
N LYS A 318 -45.17 -6.05 -23.20
CA LYS A 318 -44.11 -6.40 -22.25
C LYS A 318 -42.88 -5.48 -22.36
N ASP A 319 -42.49 -5.09 -23.56
CA ASP A 319 -41.40 -4.15 -23.78
C ASP A 319 -41.74 -2.74 -23.26
N ALA A 320 -43.01 -2.31 -23.42
CA ALA A 320 -43.50 -1.08 -22.81
C ALA A 320 -43.42 -1.13 -21.27
N GLN A 321 -43.80 -2.26 -20.68
CA GLN A 321 -43.73 -2.47 -19.24
C GLN A 321 -42.29 -2.51 -18.72
N LEU A 322 -41.34 -3.03 -19.51
CA LEU A 322 -39.89 -3.02 -19.18
C LEU A 322 -39.33 -1.59 -19.20
N THR A 323 -39.68 -0.83 -20.23
CA THR A 323 -39.26 0.58 -20.36
C THR A 323 -39.82 1.44 -19.21
N GLU A 324 -41.09 1.23 -18.86
CA GLU A 324 -41.71 1.94 -17.75
C GLU A 324 -41.04 1.61 -16.39
N LYS A 325 -40.64 0.35 -16.18
CA LYS A 325 -39.89 -0.05 -14.98
C LYS A 325 -38.51 0.58 -14.92
N ASP A 326 -37.83 0.68 -16.05
CA ASP A 326 -36.50 1.33 -16.12
C ASP A 326 -36.60 2.84 -15.85
N ASP A 327 -37.63 3.50 -16.38
CA ASP A 327 -37.87 4.92 -16.11
C ASP A 327 -38.28 5.19 -14.65
N MET A 328 -39.06 4.32 -14.03
CA MET A 328 -39.36 4.40 -12.61
C MET A 328 -38.08 4.20 -11.76
N LEU A 329 -37.20 3.27 -12.14
CA LEU A 329 -35.93 3.04 -11.46
C LEU A 329 -35.03 4.27 -11.52
N ARG A 330 -34.87 4.87 -12.71
CA ARG A 330 -34.10 6.11 -12.90
C ARG A 330 -34.68 7.27 -12.08
N THR A 331 -35.99 7.39 -12.04
CA THR A 331 -36.67 8.44 -11.28
C THR A 331 -36.49 8.24 -9.77
N SER A 332 -36.56 7.02 -9.31
CA SER A 332 -36.32 6.65 -7.90
C SER A 332 -34.89 6.95 -7.48
N ILE A 333 -33.91 6.60 -8.31
CA ILE A 333 -32.50 6.94 -8.09
C ILE A 333 -32.29 8.46 -8.00
N LYS A 334 -32.89 9.23 -8.93
CA LYS A 334 -32.82 10.71 -8.91
C LYS A 334 -33.43 11.32 -7.65
N MET A 335 -34.52 10.77 -7.15
CA MET A 335 -35.14 11.24 -5.90
C MET A 335 -34.25 10.94 -4.69
N LEU A 336 -33.65 9.75 -4.63
CA LEU A 336 -32.75 9.35 -3.54
C LEU A 336 -31.47 10.16 -3.53
N VAL A 337 -30.93 10.50 -4.71
CA VAL A 337 -29.80 11.43 -4.86
C VAL A 337 -30.16 12.82 -4.33
N LYS A 338 -31.34 13.37 -4.70
CA LYS A 338 -31.83 14.66 -4.17
C LYS A 338 -32.06 14.65 -2.66
N ALA A 339 -32.35 13.49 -2.11
CA ALA A 339 -32.47 13.30 -0.66
C ALA A 339 -31.11 13.19 0.06
N GLY A 340 -29.97 13.32 -0.67
CA GLY A 340 -28.62 13.32 -0.11
C GLY A 340 -28.05 11.92 0.15
N MET A 341 -28.62 10.87 -0.41
CA MET A 341 -28.10 9.52 -0.25
C MET A 341 -26.88 9.29 -1.17
N SER A 342 -25.87 8.60 -0.65
CA SER A 342 -24.71 8.19 -1.45
C SER A 342 -25.07 7.04 -2.41
N ALA A 343 -24.28 6.87 -3.47
CA ALA A 343 -24.46 5.78 -4.43
C ALA A 343 -24.48 4.40 -3.78
N GLU A 344 -23.67 4.21 -2.73
CA GLU A 344 -23.61 2.97 -1.94
C GLU A 344 -24.92 2.73 -1.15
N ALA A 345 -25.46 3.77 -0.55
CA ALA A 345 -26.72 3.69 0.20
C ALA A 345 -27.92 3.40 -0.73
N ILE A 346 -27.91 4.00 -1.91
CA ILE A 346 -28.94 3.77 -2.94
C ILE A 346 -28.85 2.34 -3.48
N ALA A 347 -27.65 1.85 -3.78
CA ALA A 347 -27.40 0.50 -4.25
C ALA A 347 -27.92 -0.55 -3.25
N ASN A 348 -27.60 -0.35 -1.96
CA ASN A 348 -28.07 -1.23 -0.89
C ASN A 348 -29.60 -1.21 -0.74
N SER A 349 -30.27 -0.05 -0.84
CA SER A 349 -31.71 0.06 -0.69
C SER A 349 -32.50 -0.55 -1.85
N LEU A 350 -31.90 -0.56 -3.05
CA LEU A 350 -32.51 -1.09 -4.27
C LEU A 350 -32.07 -2.52 -4.62
N GLY A 351 -31.13 -3.10 -3.84
CA GLY A 351 -30.58 -4.42 -4.10
C GLY A 351 -29.83 -4.50 -5.42
N LYS A 352 -29.20 -3.39 -5.84
CA LYS A 352 -28.48 -3.21 -7.10
C LYS A 352 -26.96 -3.07 -6.87
N ASP A 353 -26.18 -3.28 -7.93
CA ASP A 353 -24.75 -3.01 -7.87
C ASP A 353 -24.49 -1.49 -7.82
N VAL A 354 -23.46 -1.08 -7.06
CA VAL A 354 -23.09 0.32 -6.85
C VAL A 354 -22.70 1.01 -8.16
N ASP A 355 -22.04 0.28 -9.07
CA ASP A 355 -21.60 0.82 -10.35
C ASP A 355 -22.75 0.95 -11.36
N GLU A 356 -23.73 0.04 -11.29
CA GLU A 356 -25.00 0.18 -12.04
C GLU A 356 -25.76 1.44 -11.58
N VAL A 357 -25.82 1.70 -10.30
CA VAL A 357 -26.44 2.92 -9.74
C VAL A 357 -25.66 4.18 -10.15
N ARG A 358 -24.35 4.17 -10.11
CA ARG A 358 -23.51 5.30 -10.56
C ARG A 358 -23.70 5.64 -12.04
N GLN A 359 -23.85 4.63 -12.91
CA GLN A 359 -24.14 4.85 -14.32
C GLN A 359 -25.53 5.47 -14.54
N LEU A 360 -26.49 5.17 -13.68
CA LEU A 360 -27.85 5.71 -13.75
C LEU A 360 -27.99 7.10 -13.08
N MET A 361 -26.96 7.53 -12.34
CA MET A 361 -26.88 8.87 -11.71
C MET A 361 -26.30 9.93 -12.66
N LEU A 362 -25.62 9.53 -13.71
CA LEU A 362 -25.08 10.39 -14.77
C LEU A 362 -26.18 10.68 -15.81
#